data_265afd775d72f1e5b69ac4b5886054f4
#
_entry.id   265afd775d72f1e5b69ac4b5886054f4
#
_cell.length_a   1.000
_cell.length_b   1.000
_cell.length_c   1.000
_cell.angle_alpha   90.00
_cell.angle_beta   90.00
_cell.angle_gamma   90.00
#
_symmetry.space_group_name_H-M   'P 1'
#
loop_
_entity.id
_entity.type
_entity.pdbx_description
1 polymer ?
#
loop_
_entity_poly.entity_id
_entity_poly.type
_entity_poly.pdbx_seq_one_letter_code
_entity_poly.pdbx_strand_id
1 'polypeptide(L)'
;SVAFDMAGDYIISASRDKNSAKVAYEVVFDKAKERAKNVILLIGDGMSLQAKQMARILSKGINEGKYNGLLEMEQMPQMSLVTTSGYDSLTTDSANSASAYATGHKSVVNAMGVYEASIDSHLGHPKVENIAEILRRTSDKSIGLVTTSNLTDATPAAFITHTRQRYELNDIALDMFSEIHRPDILLGGGLENYLPQEQADSKRNDSHNIIESYQNAGYLVSYDKAQLQAQIKDFKDLKMASKTRAQSPKLLGLYHKNHLNVYLDREVLKNSEVLGSFSNQPNLMDMTKAALSALSQNKAGFFLMIEGASIDKELHKMDWQRASYDTIEFDKAVGIAREFA
;
A
#
# COMPACT_ATOMS: atom_id res chain seq x y z
N SER A 1 14.38 22.17 -12.50
CA SER A 1 14.93 20.88 -12.13
C SER A 1 16.44 21.00 -11.91
N VAL A 2 16.96 20.30 -10.92
CA VAL A 2 18.39 20.20 -10.65
C VAL A 2 18.81 18.78 -11.04
N ALA A 3 19.91 18.66 -11.79
CA ALA A 3 20.49 17.37 -12.14
C ALA A 3 21.93 17.31 -11.62
N PHE A 4 22.35 16.12 -11.16
CA PHE A 4 23.69 15.85 -10.68
C PHE A 4 24.35 14.84 -11.61
N ASP A 5 25.59 15.07 -11.98
CA ASP A 5 26.37 14.24 -12.89
C ASP A 5 27.50 13.47 -12.20
N MET A 6 27.71 13.71 -10.91
CA MET A 6 28.70 13.01 -10.09
C MET A 6 28.09 12.54 -8.77
N ALA A 7 28.62 11.44 -8.23
CA ALA A 7 28.32 11.02 -6.87
C ALA A 7 28.96 11.98 -5.85
N GLY A 8 28.26 12.23 -4.74
CA GLY A 8 28.76 13.08 -3.66
C GLY A 8 27.64 13.72 -2.84
N ASP A 9 28.04 14.47 -1.83
CA ASP A 9 27.13 15.24 -0.99
C ASP A 9 26.91 16.62 -1.56
N TYR A 10 25.66 16.99 -1.78
CA TYR A 10 25.26 18.27 -2.34
C TYR A 10 24.34 19.03 -1.38
N ILE A 11 24.57 20.33 -1.25
CA ILE A 11 23.67 21.21 -0.53
C ILE A 11 23.08 22.21 -1.52
N ILE A 12 21.79 22.13 -1.74
CA ILE A 12 21.05 23.14 -2.48
C ILE A 12 20.54 24.17 -1.48
N SER A 13 20.88 25.44 -1.71
CA SER A 13 20.42 26.55 -0.90
C SER A 13 19.55 27.47 -1.76
N ALA A 14 18.40 27.82 -1.26
CA ALA A 14 17.56 28.87 -1.83
C ALA A 14 17.43 30.00 -0.79
N SER A 15 17.61 31.24 -1.23
CA SER A 15 17.46 32.41 -0.36
C SER A 15 16.58 33.46 -1.03
N ARG A 16 15.72 34.08 -0.22
CA ARG A 16 14.91 35.23 -0.61
C ARG A 16 14.90 36.20 0.56
N ASP A 17 15.35 37.42 0.35
CA ASP A 17 15.52 38.44 1.36
C ASP A 17 16.38 37.95 2.55
N LYS A 18 15.79 37.89 3.76
CA LYS A 18 16.45 37.37 4.97
C LYS A 18 16.19 35.88 5.22
N ASN A 19 15.39 35.25 4.41
CA ASN A 19 15.02 33.84 4.56
C ASN A 19 15.91 32.94 3.66
N SER A 20 16.37 31.84 4.21
CA SER A 20 17.08 30.82 3.45
C SER A 20 16.60 29.43 3.81
N ALA A 21 16.48 28.57 2.82
CA ALA A 21 16.25 27.14 3.00
C ALA A 21 17.43 26.38 2.42
N LYS A 22 17.81 25.25 3.04
CA LYS A 22 18.85 24.36 2.58
C LYS A 22 18.35 22.94 2.58
N VAL A 23 18.65 22.20 1.53
CA VAL A 23 18.39 20.75 1.43
C VAL A 23 19.71 20.08 1.12
N ALA A 24 20.04 19.05 1.88
CA ALA A 24 21.20 18.20 1.64
C ALA A 24 20.77 16.97 0.84
N TYR A 25 21.53 16.64 -0.20
CA TYR A 25 21.35 15.44 -1.01
C TYR A 25 22.66 14.65 -1.02
N GLU A 26 22.56 13.35 -0.73
CA GLU A 26 23.60 12.39 -1.07
C GLU A 26 23.28 11.79 -2.42
N VAL A 27 24.15 12.04 -3.41
CA VAL A 27 24.03 11.46 -4.75
C VAL A 27 24.92 10.24 -4.83
N VAL A 28 24.32 9.07 -4.95
CA VAL A 28 25.02 7.80 -5.13
C VAL A 28 24.77 7.26 -6.53
N PHE A 29 25.83 6.90 -7.24
CA PHE A 29 25.68 6.13 -8.48
C PHE A 29 25.73 4.64 -8.16
N ASP A 30 24.64 3.97 -8.43
CA ASP A 30 24.57 2.53 -8.31
C ASP A 30 25.50 1.87 -9.34
N LYS A 31 26.56 1.24 -8.83
CA LYS A 31 27.50 0.44 -9.63
C LYS A 31 27.07 -1.03 -9.72
N ALA A 32 25.94 -1.41 -9.09
CA ALA A 32 25.46 -2.78 -9.12
C ALA A 32 25.12 -3.19 -10.55
N LYS A 33 25.68 -4.31 -10.98
CA LYS A 33 25.43 -4.88 -12.31
C LYS A 33 24.03 -5.51 -12.41
N GLU A 34 23.45 -5.90 -11.27
CA GLU A 34 22.16 -6.56 -11.19
C GLU A 34 21.17 -5.69 -10.41
N ARG A 35 20.05 -5.38 -11.02
CA ARG A 35 18.93 -4.69 -10.40
C ARG A 35 17.79 -5.66 -10.17
N ALA A 36 17.10 -5.55 -9.02
CA ALA A 36 15.92 -6.34 -8.76
C ALA A 36 14.87 -6.13 -9.86
N LYS A 37 14.46 -7.22 -10.48
CA LYS A 37 13.40 -7.20 -11.49
C LYS A 37 12.05 -6.91 -10.84
N ASN A 38 11.78 -7.57 -9.73
CA ASN A 38 10.56 -7.44 -8.95
C ASN A 38 10.91 -6.97 -7.55
N VAL A 39 10.06 -6.13 -6.98
CA VAL A 39 10.16 -5.70 -5.57
C VAL A 39 8.81 -5.91 -4.93
N ILE A 40 8.78 -6.61 -3.79
CA ILE A 40 7.59 -6.81 -2.96
C ILE A 40 7.89 -6.19 -1.60
N LEU A 41 7.15 -5.15 -1.26
CA LEU A 41 7.21 -4.49 0.04
C LEU A 41 5.99 -4.89 0.87
N LEU A 42 6.23 -5.47 2.05
CA LEU A 42 5.16 -5.86 2.96
C LEU A 42 5.21 -4.96 4.20
N ILE A 43 4.09 -4.36 4.54
CA ILE A 43 3.94 -3.41 5.66
C ILE A 43 2.90 -3.96 6.63
N GLY A 44 3.31 -4.25 7.85
CA GLY A 44 2.39 -4.45 8.98
C GLY A 44 2.20 -3.13 9.70
N ASP A 45 1.07 -2.44 9.47
CA ASP A 45 0.81 -1.15 10.08
C ASP A 45 0.67 -1.29 11.59
N GLY A 46 1.31 -0.41 12.36
CA GLY A 46 1.32 -0.47 13.82
C GLY A 46 1.91 -1.76 14.43
N MET A 47 2.48 -2.64 13.61
CA MET A 47 2.97 -3.95 14.04
C MET A 47 4.24 -3.83 14.89
N SER A 48 4.05 -3.79 16.20
CA SER A 48 5.14 -3.81 17.16
C SER A 48 5.75 -5.22 17.31
N LEU A 49 6.89 -5.29 17.99
CA LEU A 49 7.49 -6.58 18.38
C LEU A 49 6.54 -7.41 19.27
N GLN A 50 5.71 -6.74 20.08
CA GLN A 50 4.70 -7.39 20.91
C GLN A 50 3.57 -7.99 20.08
N ALA A 51 3.06 -7.27 19.07
CA ALA A 51 2.05 -7.80 18.15
C ALA A 51 2.55 -9.05 17.42
N LYS A 52 3.79 -9.01 16.90
CA LYS A 52 4.45 -10.17 16.30
C LYS A 52 4.58 -11.34 17.30
N GLN A 53 4.96 -11.06 18.54
CA GLN A 53 5.08 -12.07 19.59
C GLN A 53 3.74 -12.73 19.90
N MET A 54 2.67 -11.96 20.07
CA MET A 54 1.33 -12.48 20.31
C MET A 54 0.87 -13.39 19.17
N ALA A 55 1.06 -12.94 17.91
CA ALA A 55 0.73 -13.74 16.74
C ALA A 55 1.50 -15.06 16.69
N ARG A 56 2.78 -15.08 17.05
CA ARG A 56 3.58 -16.30 17.11
C ARG A 56 3.06 -17.27 18.16
N ILE A 57 2.79 -16.79 19.37
CA ILE A 57 2.26 -17.62 20.46
C ILE A 57 0.92 -18.22 20.04
N LEU A 58 0.03 -17.40 19.49
CA LEU A 58 -1.32 -17.82 19.13
C LEU A 58 -1.33 -18.81 17.96
N SER A 59 -0.47 -18.62 16.96
CA SER A 59 -0.45 -19.46 15.74
C SER A 59 0.42 -20.71 15.85
N LYS A 60 1.53 -20.66 16.61
CA LYS A 60 2.50 -21.76 16.72
C LYS A 60 2.39 -22.51 18.05
N GLY A 61 1.88 -21.84 19.09
CA GLY A 61 1.83 -22.38 20.44
C GLY A 61 3.18 -22.31 21.18
N ILE A 62 3.12 -22.66 22.45
CA ILE A 62 4.28 -22.73 23.36
C ILE A 62 4.26 -24.09 24.04
N ASN A 63 5.41 -24.72 24.17
CA ASN A 63 5.61 -25.90 24.98
C ASN A 63 6.87 -25.71 25.85
N GLU A 64 6.77 -25.95 27.15
CA GLU A 64 7.87 -25.83 28.12
C GLU A 64 8.66 -24.52 28.02
N GLY A 65 7.95 -23.39 27.79
CA GLY A 65 8.56 -22.07 27.65
C GLY A 65 9.23 -21.80 26.29
N LYS A 66 9.11 -22.71 25.33
CA LYS A 66 9.65 -22.57 23.97
C LYS A 66 8.54 -22.44 22.95
N TYR A 67 8.77 -21.65 21.92
CA TYR A 67 7.85 -21.56 20.77
C TYR A 67 7.93 -22.83 19.92
N ASN A 68 6.79 -23.33 19.47
CA ASN A 68 6.71 -24.53 18.63
C ASN A 68 7.04 -24.26 17.15
N GLY A 69 7.35 -23.02 16.77
CA GLY A 69 7.74 -22.66 15.42
C GLY A 69 7.96 -21.17 15.22
N LEU A 70 8.46 -20.83 14.05
CA LEU A 70 8.70 -19.46 13.61
C LEU A 70 7.56 -18.96 12.71
N LEU A 71 7.33 -17.67 12.73
CA LEU A 71 6.53 -16.97 11.72
C LEU A 71 7.26 -16.94 10.37
N GLU A 72 6.53 -16.73 9.27
CA GLU A 72 7.11 -16.60 7.94
C GLU A 72 8.05 -15.38 7.84
N MET A 73 7.66 -14.27 8.47
CA MET A 73 8.49 -13.07 8.52
C MET A 73 9.80 -13.27 9.32
N GLU A 74 9.86 -14.23 10.24
CA GLU A 74 11.05 -14.55 11.03
C GLU A 74 12.05 -15.44 10.26
N GLN A 75 11.65 -15.96 9.12
CA GLN A 75 12.48 -16.79 8.25
C GLN A 75 13.15 -15.97 7.13
N MET A 76 13.02 -14.65 7.15
CA MET A 76 13.74 -13.77 6.22
C MET A 76 15.25 -13.83 6.51
N PRO A 77 16.10 -13.82 5.46
CA PRO A 77 17.56 -14.00 5.63
C PRO A 77 18.24 -12.82 6.31
N GLN A 78 17.63 -11.65 6.33
CA GLN A 78 18.18 -10.43 6.92
C GLN A 78 17.14 -9.76 7.82
N MET A 79 17.61 -9.14 8.89
CA MET A 79 16.80 -8.35 9.83
C MET A 79 17.52 -7.05 10.16
N SER A 80 16.79 -5.95 10.23
CA SER A 80 17.32 -4.65 10.63
C SER A 80 16.28 -3.89 11.45
N LEU A 81 16.71 -2.84 12.14
CA LEU A 81 15.86 -1.91 12.86
C LEU A 81 15.79 -0.60 12.08
N VAL A 82 14.60 0.00 12.04
CA VAL A 82 14.34 1.27 11.39
C VAL A 82 13.75 2.24 12.42
N THR A 83 14.23 3.48 12.43
CA THR A 83 13.61 4.55 13.22
C THR A 83 12.37 5.04 12.50
N THR A 84 11.28 5.27 13.24
CA THR A 84 9.97 5.57 12.66
C THR A 84 9.51 7.02 12.87
N SER A 85 10.34 7.88 13.50
CA SER A 85 9.96 9.28 13.72
C SER A 85 9.70 10.04 12.42
N GLY A 86 8.68 10.89 12.41
CA GLY A 86 8.41 11.83 11.35
C GLY A 86 9.43 12.97 11.30
N TYR A 87 9.15 13.97 10.46
CA TYR A 87 9.96 15.18 10.37
C TYR A 87 9.69 16.12 11.57
N ASP A 88 8.43 16.24 11.96
CA ASP A 88 7.92 17.16 12.99
C ASP A 88 7.58 16.48 14.33
N SER A 89 7.65 15.14 14.40
CA SER A 89 7.19 14.40 15.55
C SER A 89 8.00 13.12 15.80
N LEU A 90 8.26 12.80 17.07
CA LEU A 90 8.87 11.53 17.48
C LEU A 90 7.88 10.36 17.27
N THR A 91 6.59 10.61 17.45
CA THR A 91 5.54 9.63 17.18
C THR A 91 5.04 9.85 15.77
N THR A 92 5.17 8.83 14.94
CA THR A 92 4.72 8.84 13.54
C THR A 92 3.22 8.57 13.43
N ASP A 93 2.66 8.84 12.24
CA ASP A 93 1.40 8.26 11.78
C ASP A 93 1.64 7.44 10.50
N SER A 94 0.61 6.75 10.00
CA SER A 94 0.73 5.92 8.79
C SER A 94 1.03 6.75 7.54
N ALA A 95 0.60 8.03 7.49
CA ALA A 95 0.80 8.88 6.32
C ALA A 95 2.27 9.28 6.14
N ASN A 96 2.87 9.88 7.16
CA ASN A 96 4.25 10.34 7.05
C ASN A 96 5.25 9.18 7.04
N SER A 97 4.97 8.04 7.70
CA SER A 97 5.82 6.85 7.63
C SER A 97 5.76 6.19 6.25
N ALA A 98 4.55 6.02 5.67
CA ALA A 98 4.41 5.50 4.32
C ALA A 98 5.02 6.44 3.26
N SER A 99 4.91 7.76 3.46
CA SER A 99 5.64 8.75 2.64
C SER A 99 7.14 8.51 2.66
N ALA A 100 7.71 8.24 3.85
CA ALA A 100 9.14 7.97 3.95
C ALA A 100 9.54 6.68 3.20
N TYR A 101 8.72 5.62 3.24
CA TYR A 101 8.96 4.40 2.47
C TYR A 101 8.83 4.64 0.96
N ALA A 102 7.85 5.44 0.55
CA ALA A 102 7.56 5.68 -0.85
C ALA A 102 8.50 6.67 -1.54
N THR A 103 9.08 7.62 -0.79
CA THR A 103 9.86 8.74 -1.35
C THR A 103 11.31 8.77 -0.91
N GLY A 104 11.68 8.05 0.17
CA GLY A 104 12.99 8.18 0.81
C GLY A 104 13.14 9.46 1.67
N HIS A 105 12.08 10.26 1.84
CA HIS A 105 12.09 11.50 2.60
C HIS A 105 11.08 11.47 3.73
N LYS A 106 11.49 11.90 4.93
CA LYS A 106 10.56 12.09 6.04
C LYS A 106 9.56 13.21 5.73
N SER A 107 8.31 12.97 6.04
CA SER A 107 7.22 13.95 5.96
C SER A 107 6.69 14.28 7.35
N VAL A 108 5.78 15.25 7.41
CA VAL A 108 5.09 15.67 8.65
C VAL A 108 3.83 14.81 8.87
N VAL A 109 3.34 14.77 10.11
CA VAL A 109 2.11 14.04 10.46
C VAL A 109 0.95 14.39 9.52
N ASN A 110 0.17 13.41 9.12
CA ASN A 110 -0.96 13.49 8.17
C ASN A 110 -0.61 13.81 6.71
N ALA A 111 0.66 14.00 6.35
CA ALA A 111 1.06 14.34 4.98
C ALA A 111 1.53 13.12 4.20
N MET A 112 1.19 13.07 2.93
CA MET A 112 1.56 12.02 1.98
C MET A 112 2.29 12.61 0.78
N GLY A 113 3.55 12.21 0.59
CA GLY A 113 4.35 12.56 -0.58
C GLY A 113 4.56 14.07 -0.80
N VAL A 114 4.54 14.89 0.25
CA VAL A 114 4.76 16.35 0.16
C VAL A 114 5.73 16.84 1.21
N TYR A 115 6.43 17.94 0.90
CA TYR A 115 7.16 18.73 1.89
C TYR A 115 6.21 19.68 2.61
N GLU A 116 6.50 19.98 3.87
CA GLU A 116 5.79 21.01 4.60
C GLU A 116 6.03 22.39 3.97
N ALA A 117 4.98 23.19 3.85
CA ALA A 117 5.02 24.54 3.36
C ALA A 117 3.91 25.38 4.02
N SER A 118 4.10 26.70 4.12
CA SER A 118 3.07 27.63 4.61
C SER A 118 2.05 27.91 3.52
N ILE A 119 1.24 26.92 3.18
CA ILE A 119 0.22 26.96 2.14
C ILE A 119 -1.07 26.39 2.70
N ASP A 120 -2.20 27.09 2.55
CA ASP A 120 -3.49 26.64 3.09
C ASP A 120 -4.09 25.46 2.32
N SER A 121 -3.84 25.39 1.00
CA SER A 121 -4.36 24.30 0.17
C SER A 121 -3.60 22.99 0.41
N HIS A 122 -4.29 21.93 0.81
CA HIS A 122 -3.70 20.62 1.05
C HIS A 122 -3.06 19.97 -0.20
N LEU A 123 -3.48 20.38 -1.39
CA LEU A 123 -2.89 19.95 -2.67
C LEU A 123 -1.79 20.90 -3.18
N GLY A 124 -1.60 22.06 -2.53
CA GLY A 124 -0.64 23.09 -2.96
C GLY A 124 0.79 22.86 -2.47
N HIS A 125 1.00 21.94 -1.54
CA HIS A 125 2.32 21.67 -0.98
C HIS A 125 3.30 21.09 -2.01
N PRO A 126 4.62 21.38 -1.93
CA PRO A 126 5.61 20.87 -2.84
C PRO A 126 5.64 19.33 -2.82
N LYS A 127 5.47 18.71 -3.97
CA LYS A 127 5.44 17.25 -4.12
C LYS A 127 6.85 16.65 -4.06
N VAL A 128 6.96 15.48 -3.46
CA VAL A 128 8.16 14.63 -3.46
C VAL A 128 7.89 13.45 -4.35
N GLU A 129 8.68 13.23 -5.40
CA GLU A 129 8.50 12.10 -6.33
C GLU A 129 8.50 10.78 -5.55
N ASN A 130 7.44 9.99 -5.70
CA ASN A 130 7.31 8.68 -5.05
C ASN A 130 7.82 7.55 -5.97
N ILE A 131 7.97 6.35 -5.40
CA ILE A 131 8.51 5.18 -6.12
C ILE A 131 7.67 4.82 -7.35
N ALA A 132 6.35 5.01 -7.31
CA ALA A 132 5.49 4.72 -8.45
C ALA A 132 5.75 5.68 -9.62
N GLU A 133 5.88 6.96 -9.34
CA GLU A 133 6.22 7.98 -10.34
C GLU A 133 7.61 7.73 -10.92
N ILE A 134 8.61 7.41 -10.08
CA ILE A 134 9.96 7.05 -10.52
C ILE A 134 9.90 5.86 -11.49
N LEU A 135 9.20 4.79 -11.11
CA LEU A 135 9.09 3.59 -11.95
C LEU A 135 8.36 3.86 -13.26
N ARG A 136 7.34 4.71 -13.23
CA ARG A 136 6.62 5.09 -14.45
C ARG A 136 7.48 5.89 -15.42
N ARG A 137 8.31 6.77 -14.89
CA ARG A 137 9.20 7.62 -15.69
C ARG A 137 10.41 6.85 -16.22
N THR A 138 10.90 5.84 -15.50
CA THR A 138 12.19 5.18 -15.80
C THR A 138 12.07 3.75 -16.31
N SER A 139 10.88 3.15 -16.29
CA SER A 139 10.70 1.74 -16.63
C SER A 139 9.27 1.41 -17.07
N ASP A 140 9.10 0.22 -17.66
CA ASP A 140 7.81 -0.38 -17.97
C ASP A 140 7.28 -1.30 -16.85
N LYS A 141 7.79 -1.19 -15.61
CA LYS A 141 7.35 -2.03 -14.50
C LYS A 141 5.89 -1.76 -14.14
N SER A 142 5.17 -2.82 -13.83
CA SER A 142 3.81 -2.73 -13.28
C SER A 142 3.84 -2.38 -11.81
N ILE A 143 2.77 -1.74 -11.32
CA ILE A 143 2.63 -1.29 -9.93
C ILE A 143 1.37 -1.89 -9.34
N GLY A 144 1.50 -2.52 -8.17
CA GLY A 144 0.39 -3.09 -7.42
C GLY A 144 0.35 -2.57 -5.98
N LEU A 145 -0.85 -2.31 -5.50
CA LEU A 145 -1.13 -1.96 -4.11
C LEU A 145 -2.23 -2.89 -3.59
N VAL A 146 -1.98 -3.53 -2.47
CA VAL A 146 -2.89 -4.46 -1.80
C VAL A 146 -2.97 -4.09 -0.33
N THR A 147 -4.16 -3.98 0.22
CA THR A 147 -4.36 -3.62 1.62
C THR A 147 -5.63 -4.23 2.22
N THR A 148 -5.65 -4.43 3.52
CA THR A 148 -6.88 -4.72 4.27
C THR A 148 -7.64 -3.46 4.67
N SER A 149 -7.10 -2.25 4.36
CA SER A 149 -7.80 -0.99 4.61
C SER A 149 -8.62 -0.52 3.41
N ASN A 150 -9.21 0.66 3.59
CA ASN A 150 -9.70 1.50 2.51
C ASN A 150 -8.52 1.88 1.58
N LEU A 151 -8.70 1.81 0.29
CA LEU A 151 -7.66 2.11 -0.70
C LEU A 151 -7.18 3.55 -0.67
N THR A 152 -8.03 4.49 -0.22
CA THR A 152 -7.66 5.90 -0.03
C THR A 152 -7.06 6.19 1.35
N ASP A 153 -6.87 5.16 2.19
CA ASP A 153 -6.18 5.32 3.47
C ASP A 153 -4.69 5.63 3.25
N ALA A 154 -4.08 6.16 4.28
CA ALA A 154 -2.75 6.76 4.23
C ALA A 154 -1.66 5.87 3.62
N THR A 155 -1.54 4.61 4.06
CA THR A 155 -0.45 3.73 3.61
C THR A 155 -0.50 3.44 2.12
N PRO A 156 -1.59 2.90 1.53
CA PRO A 156 -1.62 2.66 0.10
C PRO A 156 -1.55 3.95 -0.71
N ALA A 157 -2.23 5.02 -0.25
CA ALA A 157 -2.28 6.28 -0.97
C ALA A 157 -0.91 6.99 -1.05
N ALA A 158 -0.10 6.95 0.01
CA ALA A 158 1.21 7.61 0.04
C ALA A 158 2.19 7.09 -1.03
N PHE A 159 1.98 5.88 -1.56
CA PHE A 159 2.81 5.33 -2.64
C PHE A 159 2.51 5.92 -4.01
N ILE A 160 1.37 6.60 -4.16
CA ILE A 160 0.86 7.04 -5.48
C ILE A 160 0.15 8.40 -5.46
N THR A 161 0.07 9.11 -4.33
CA THR A 161 -0.63 10.41 -4.23
C THR A 161 0.18 11.45 -3.45
N HIS A 162 -0.25 12.70 -3.56
CA HIS A 162 0.38 13.83 -2.90
C HIS A 162 -0.66 14.74 -2.25
N THR A 163 -0.69 14.75 -0.91
CA THR A 163 -1.56 15.65 -0.16
C THR A 163 -0.98 15.98 1.22
N ARG A 164 -1.25 17.18 1.71
CA ARG A 164 -0.93 17.56 3.09
C ARG A 164 -1.87 16.88 4.10
N GLN A 165 -3.04 16.37 3.65
CA GLN A 165 -4.13 15.89 4.52
C GLN A 165 -4.64 14.52 4.11
N ARG A 166 -4.29 13.49 4.87
CA ARG A 166 -4.73 12.10 4.66
C ARG A 166 -6.25 11.87 4.73
N TYR A 167 -6.99 12.83 5.25
CA TYR A 167 -8.44 12.70 5.43
C TYR A 167 -9.25 13.23 4.24
N GLU A 168 -8.61 13.80 3.23
CA GLU A 168 -9.25 14.29 2.01
C GLU A 168 -9.49 13.13 1.02
N LEU A 169 -10.27 12.13 1.46
CA LEU A 169 -10.41 10.84 0.77
C LEU A 169 -10.95 10.95 -0.65
N ASN A 170 -11.79 11.96 -0.93
CA ASN A 170 -12.34 12.19 -2.26
C ASN A 170 -11.29 12.68 -3.25
N ASP A 171 -10.45 13.62 -2.84
CA ASP A 171 -9.34 14.14 -3.64
C ASP A 171 -8.27 13.08 -3.83
N ILE A 172 -7.99 12.29 -2.79
CA ILE A 172 -7.07 11.14 -2.85
C ILE A 172 -7.56 10.14 -3.90
N ALA A 173 -8.85 9.76 -3.91
CA ALA A 173 -9.39 8.82 -4.89
C ALA A 173 -9.25 9.33 -6.33
N LEU A 174 -9.44 10.64 -6.55
CA LEU A 174 -9.25 11.28 -7.85
C LEU A 174 -7.77 11.30 -8.26
N ASP A 175 -6.87 11.65 -7.34
CA ASP A 175 -5.42 11.68 -7.60
C ASP A 175 -4.88 10.26 -7.90
N MET A 176 -5.35 9.25 -7.18
CA MET A 176 -5.01 7.83 -7.45
C MET A 176 -5.42 7.38 -8.85
N PHE A 177 -6.46 7.94 -9.43
CA PHE A 177 -6.91 7.62 -10.78
C PHE A 177 -6.12 8.38 -11.85
N SER A 178 -5.40 9.44 -11.52
CA SER A 178 -4.64 10.23 -12.49
C SER A 178 -3.68 9.34 -13.30
N GLU A 179 -3.39 9.71 -14.53
CA GLU A 179 -2.57 8.89 -15.44
C GLU A 179 -1.17 8.60 -14.88
N ILE A 180 -0.61 9.55 -14.15
CA ILE A 180 0.73 9.44 -13.56
C ILE A 180 0.72 8.48 -12.37
N HIS A 181 -0.33 8.49 -11.56
CA HIS A 181 -0.38 7.77 -10.28
C HIS A 181 -1.03 6.40 -10.37
N ARG A 182 -1.99 6.22 -11.28
CA ARG A 182 -2.86 5.03 -11.36
C ARG A 182 -2.07 3.71 -11.39
N PRO A 183 -2.18 2.86 -10.34
CA PRO A 183 -1.49 1.57 -10.29
C PRO A 183 -2.18 0.57 -11.23
N ASP A 184 -1.48 -0.49 -11.62
CA ASP A 184 -2.06 -1.54 -12.47
C ASP A 184 -2.96 -2.48 -11.66
N ILE A 185 -2.61 -2.74 -10.41
CA ILE A 185 -3.39 -3.55 -9.47
C ILE A 185 -3.68 -2.73 -8.22
N LEU A 186 -4.96 -2.68 -7.84
CA LEU A 186 -5.43 -1.94 -6.67
C LEU A 186 -6.51 -2.78 -5.97
N LEU A 187 -6.18 -3.42 -4.83
CA LEU A 187 -7.07 -4.35 -4.14
C LEU A 187 -7.21 -3.98 -2.66
N GLY A 188 -8.43 -3.75 -2.20
CA GLY A 188 -8.72 -3.39 -0.81
C GLY A 188 -10.19 -3.09 -0.53
N GLY A 189 -10.45 -2.25 0.46
CA GLY A 189 -11.77 -1.70 0.76
C GLY A 189 -11.97 -0.30 0.19
N GLY A 190 -12.99 0.43 0.69
CA GLY A 190 -13.21 1.83 0.38
C GLY A 190 -14.20 2.11 -0.75
N LEU A 191 -15.08 1.17 -1.07
CA LEU A 191 -16.12 1.33 -2.09
C LEU A 191 -16.85 2.68 -1.96
N GLU A 192 -17.13 3.14 -0.73
CA GLU A 192 -17.83 4.38 -0.45
C GLU A 192 -17.17 5.65 -1.01
N ASN A 193 -15.86 5.62 -1.26
CA ASN A 193 -15.10 6.75 -1.82
C ASN A 193 -14.96 6.70 -3.34
N TYR A 194 -15.47 5.66 -3.98
CA TYR A 194 -15.41 5.44 -5.43
C TYR A 194 -16.77 5.58 -6.11
N LEU A 195 -17.86 5.57 -5.35
CA LEU A 195 -19.23 5.75 -5.81
C LEU A 195 -19.56 7.25 -5.94
N PRO A 196 -20.28 7.72 -7.00
CA PRO A 196 -20.73 9.10 -7.07
C PRO A 196 -21.76 9.40 -5.96
N GLN A 197 -21.86 10.67 -5.58
CA GLN A 197 -22.70 11.11 -4.43
C GLN A 197 -24.17 10.70 -4.51
N GLU A 198 -24.70 10.49 -5.73
CA GLU A 198 -26.10 10.11 -5.96
C GLU A 198 -26.38 8.63 -5.62
N GLN A 199 -25.34 7.82 -5.50
CA GLN A 199 -25.48 6.41 -5.15
C GLN A 199 -25.55 6.22 -3.64
N ALA A 200 -26.42 5.29 -3.22
CA ALA A 200 -26.48 4.86 -1.83
C ALA A 200 -25.09 4.37 -1.37
N ASP A 201 -24.76 4.62 -0.11
CA ASP A 201 -23.47 4.27 0.50
C ASP A 201 -22.26 5.09 0.04
N SER A 202 -22.42 6.07 -0.86
CA SER A 202 -21.34 6.99 -1.21
C SER A 202 -20.97 7.92 -0.05
N LYS A 203 -19.67 8.18 0.09
CA LYS A 203 -19.09 9.23 0.93
C LYS A 203 -18.49 10.37 0.12
N ARG A 204 -18.68 10.34 -1.19
CA ARG A 204 -18.24 11.45 -2.04
C ARG A 204 -19.21 12.63 -1.94
N ASN A 205 -18.66 13.81 -2.12
CA ASN A 205 -19.40 15.08 -2.17
C ASN A 205 -19.52 15.64 -3.61
N ASP A 206 -19.20 14.80 -4.59
CA ASP A 206 -19.25 15.10 -6.01
C ASP A 206 -19.88 13.95 -6.82
N SER A 207 -20.18 14.18 -8.08
CA SER A 207 -20.78 13.20 -9.01
C SER A 207 -19.77 12.34 -9.76
N HIS A 208 -18.47 12.33 -9.38
CA HIS A 208 -17.48 11.52 -10.04
C HIS A 208 -17.69 10.02 -9.74
N ASN A 209 -17.92 9.24 -10.79
CA ASN A 209 -17.94 7.79 -10.76
C ASN A 209 -16.52 7.26 -11.02
N ILE A 210 -15.75 7.07 -9.93
CA ILE A 210 -14.35 6.62 -10.05
C ILE A 210 -14.29 5.18 -10.57
N ILE A 211 -15.26 4.33 -10.22
CA ILE A 211 -15.34 2.94 -10.70
C ILE A 211 -15.46 2.91 -12.21
N GLU A 212 -16.40 3.68 -12.77
CA GLU A 212 -16.60 3.79 -14.21
C GLU A 212 -15.34 4.32 -14.92
N SER A 213 -14.66 5.29 -14.30
CA SER A 213 -13.39 5.81 -14.80
C SER A 213 -12.32 4.72 -14.91
N TYR A 214 -12.18 3.85 -13.89
CA TYR A 214 -11.28 2.70 -13.94
C TYR A 214 -11.71 1.68 -15.01
N GLN A 215 -13.02 1.38 -15.13
CA GLN A 215 -13.55 0.48 -16.17
C GLN A 215 -13.22 0.98 -17.57
N ASN A 216 -13.46 2.28 -17.82
CA ASN A 216 -13.15 2.94 -19.11
C ASN A 216 -11.63 2.94 -19.39
N ALA A 217 -10.79 2.89 -18.36
CA ALA A 217 -9.34 2.72 -18.49
C ALA A 217 -8.89 1.25 -18.64
N GLY A 218 -9.84 0.32 -18.79
CA GLY A 218 -9.60 -1.10 -19.06
C GLY A 218 -9.32 -1.95 -17.82
N TYR A 219 -9.75 -1.51 -16.63
CA TYR A 219 -9.65 -2.32 -15.41
C TYR A 219 -10.82 -3.30 -15.31
N LEU A 220 -10.51 -4.53 -14.90
CA LEU A 220 -11.52 -5.44 -14.41
C LEU A 220 -11.81 -5.11 -12.95
N VAL A 221 -13.10 -4.89 -12.64
CA VAL A 221 -13.54 -4.54 -11.29
C VAL A 221 -14.11 -5.78 -10.61
N SER A 222 -13.78 -5.99 -9.33
CA SER A 222 -14.32 -7.05 -8.50
C SER A 222 -14.76 -6.53 -7.13
N TYR A 223 -15.86 -7.11 -6.62
CA TYR A 223 -16.47 -6.70 -5.36
C TYR A 223 -16.48 -7.83 -4.31
N ASP A 224 -16.10 -9.03 -4.72
CA ASP A 224 -16.00 -10.18 -3.83
C ASP A 224 -14.90 -11.15 -4.26
N LYS A 225 -14.64 -12.15 -3.39
CA LYS A 225 -13.61 -13.17 -3.61
C LYS A 225 -13.87 -14.02 -4.86
N ALA A 226 -15.13 -14.35 -5.15
CA ALA A 226 -15.46 -15.21 -6.29
C ALA A 226 -15.16 -14.50 -7.62
N GLN A 227 -15.52 -13.21 -7.73
CA GLN A 227 -15.20 -12.39 -8.90
C GLN A 227 -13.69 -12.23 -9.07
N LEU A 228 -12.95 -11.96 -8.00
CA LEU A 228 -11.48 -11.89 -8.05
C LEU A 228 -10.87 -13.21 -8.56
N GLN A 229 -11.33 -14.35 -8.04
CA GLN A 229 -10.83 -15.67 -8.45
C GLN A 229 -11.13 -15.98 -9.91
N ALA A 230 -12.32 -15.61 -10.41
CA ALA A 230 -12.67 -15.79 -11.81
C ALA A 230 -11.74 -14.98 -12.72
N GLN A 231 -11.51 -13.70 -12.42
CA GLN A 231 -10.60 -12.83 -13.18
C GLN A 231 -9.18 -13.40 -13.27
N ILE A 232 -8.67 -13.96 -12.17
CA ILE A 232 -7.31 -14.53 -12.13
C ILE A 232 -7.21 -15.82 -12.95
N LYS A 233 -8.26 -16.62 -12.96
CA LYS A 233 -8.31 -17.82 -13.81
C LYS A 233 -8.21 -17.43 -15.28
N ASP A 234 -8.96 -16.43 -15.72
CA ASP A 234 -8.93 -15.94 -17.09
C ASP A 234 -7.52 -15.47 -17.50
N PHE A 235 -6.78 -14.80 -16.63
CA PHE A 235 -5.40 -14.40 -16.93
C PHE A 235 -4.45 -15.59 -17.14
N LYS A 236 -4.60 -16.66 -16.35
CA LYS A 236 -3.79 -17.87 -16.50
C LYS A 236 -4.11 -18.62 -17.80
N ASP A 237 -5.39 -18.69 -18.14
CA ASP A 237 -5.87 -19.40 -19.33
C ASP A 237 -5.46 -18.66 -20.62
N LEU A 238 -5.42 -17.33 -20.62
CA LEU A 238 -5.02 -16.52 -21.77
C LEU A 238 -3.51 -16.56 -22.08
N LYS A 239 -2.67 -17.12 -21.21
CA LYS A 239 -1.19 -17.15 -21.33
C LYS A 239 -0.62 -15.80 -21.78
N MET A 240 -1.18 -14.72 -21.28
CA MET A 240 -0.82 -13.36 -21.66
C MET A 240 0.51 -12.95 -21.02
N ALA A 241 1.62 -13.42 -21.59
CA ALA A 241 2.90 -12.82 -21.26
C ALA A 241 2.99 -11.44 -21.92
N SER A 242 2.66 -10.40 -21.20
CA SER A 242 2.78 -9.04 -21.71
C SER A 242 4.25 -8.62 -21.77
N LYS A 243 4.63 -7.93 -22.86
CA LYS A 243 5.98 -7.38 -23.00
C LYS A 243 6.12 -6.01 -22.35
N THR A 244 5.02 -5.32 -22.19
CA THR A 244 4.95 -3.95 -21.67
C THR A 244 3.86 -3.83 -20.62
N ARG A 245 3.97 -2.82 -19.75
CA ARG A 245 2.95 -2.49 -18.76
C ARG A 245 1.56 -2.22 -19.38
N ALA A 246 1.51 -1.59 -20.55
CA ALA A 246 0.24 -1.28 -21.23
C ALA A 246 -0.58 -2.52 -21.55
N GLN A 247 0.07 -3.66 -21.75
CA GLN A 247 -0.54 -4.95 -22.05
C GLN A 247 -0.80 -5.80 -20.80
N SER A 248 -0.34 -5.36 -19.63
CA SER A 248 -0.48 -6.12 -18.37
C SER A 248 -1.92 -6.07 -17.87
N PRO A 249 -2.37 -7.11 -17.16
CA PRO A 249 -3.67 -7.11 -16.51
C PRO A 249 -3.83 -5.92 -15.57
N LYS A 250 -5.04 -5.36 -15.52
CA LYS A 250 -5.40 -4.24 -14.65
C LYS A 250 -6.60 -4.63 -13.79
N LEU A 251 -6.47 -4.52 -12.47
CA LEU A 251 -7.51 -4.92 -11.53
C LEU A 251 -7.81 -3.78 -10.53
N LEU A 252 -9.10 -3.56 -10.29
CA LEU A 252 -9.62 -2.80 -9.16
C LEU A 252 -10.50 -3.72 -8.32
N GLY A 253 -10.14 -3.94 -7.07
CA GLY A 253 -10.94 -4.71 -6.10
C GLY A 253 -11.43 -3.83 -4.96
N LEU A 254 -12.75 -3.78 -4.74
CA LEU A 254 -13.42 -2.96 -3.73
C LEU A 254 -14.32 -3.87 -2.88
N TYR A 255 -13.75 -4.51 -1.86
CA TYR A 255 -14.37 -5.65 -1.16
C TYR A 255 -15.16 -5.30 0.09
N HIS A 256 -15.17 -4.02 0.47
CA HIS A 256 -15.98 -3.50 1.58
C HIS A 256 -16.24 -1.99 1.37
N LYS A 257 -17.29 -1.47 2.03
CA LYS A 257 -17.58 -0.02 1.97
C LYS A 257 -16.39 0.82 2.44
N ASN A 258 -15.82 0.47 3.59
CA ASN A 258 -14.65 1.10 4.19
C ASN A 258 -13.50 0.07 4.28
N HIS A 259 -12.89 -0.15 5.44
CA HIS A 259 -11.86 -1.18 5.63
C HIS A 259 -12.45 -2.58 5.52
N LEU A 260 -11.68 -3.57 5.10
CA LEU A 260 -12.09 -4.97 5.19
C LEU A 260 -12.37 -5.34 6.66
N ASN A 261 -13.30 -6.24 6.88
CA ASN A 261 -13.49 -6.81 8.21
C ASN A 261 -12.22 -7.54 8.66
N VAL A 262 -11.98 -7.59 9.97
CA VAL A 262 -10.79 -8.24 10.53
C VAL A 262 -10.78 -9.73 10.27
N TYR A 263 -9.60 -10.33 10.18
CA TYR A 263 -9.40 -11.74 9.82
C TYR A 263 -10.13 -12.71 10.78
N LEU A 264 -10.14 -12.40 12.08
CA LEU A 264 -10.87 -13.21 13.06
C LEU A 264 -12.35 -13.33 12.71
N ASP A 265 -13.01 -12.22 12.40
CA ASP A 265 -14.45 -12.20 12.11
C ASP A 265 -14.77 -12.81 10.73
N ARG A 266 -13.90 -12.59 9.72
CA ARG A 266 -14.12 -13.09 8.35
C ARG A 266 -13.90 -14.60 8.22
N GLU A 267 -12.78 -15.09 8.73
CA GLU A 267 -12.28 -16.42 8.37
C GLU A 267 -12.41 -17.43 9.52
N VAL A 268 -12.32 -16.98 10.76
CA VAL A 268 -12.31 -17.87 11.92
C VAL A 268 -13.71 -18.00 12.51
N LEU A 269 -14.32 -16.88 12.88
CA LEU A 269 -15.67 -16.86 13.49
C LEU A 269 -16.77 -16.90 12.44
N LYS A 270 -16.52 -16.39 11.23
CA LYS A 270 -17.50 -16.21 10.15
C LYS A 270 -18.75 -15.48 10.66
N ASN A 271 -18.52 -14.38 11.36
CA ASN A 271 -19.53 -13.64 12.08
C ASN A 271 -20.47 -12.90 11.13
N SER A 272 -21.62 -13.50 10.81
CA SER A 272 -22.58 -12.96 9.85
C SER A 272 -23.14 -11.61 10.23
N GLU A 273 -23.25 -11.28 11.52
CA GLU A 273 -23.73 -9.97 11.99
C GLU A 273 -22.72 -8.86 11.67
N VAL A 274 -21.43 -9.16 11.80
CA VAL A 274 -20.35 -8.22 11.49
C VAL A 274 -20.14 -8.10 9.98
N LEU A 275 -20.20 -9.22 9.26
CA LEU A 275 -19.92 -9.25 7.81
C LEU A 275 -21.05 -8.68 6.97
N GLY A 276 -22.31 -8.85 7.39
CA GLY A 276 -23.48 -8.37 6.66
C GLY A 276 -23.49 -8.81 5.20
N SER A 277 -23.67 -7.89 4.29
CA SER A 277 -23.66 -8.13 2.83
C SER A 277 -22.27 -8.42 2.26
N PHE A 278 -21.19 -8.20 3.02
CA PHE A 278 -19.81 -8.40 2.61
C PHE A 278 -19.23 -9.73 3.12
N SER A 279 -20.04 -10.78 3.17
CA SER A 279 -19.63 -12.09 3.70
C SER A 279 -18.60 -12.84 2.84
N ASN A 280 -18.44 -12.47 1.57
CA ASN A 280 -17.52 -13.10 0.63
C ASN A 280 -16.30 -12.20 0.31
N GLN A 281 -15.71 -11.57 1.32
CA GLN A 281 -14.49 -10.78 1.14
C GLN A 281 -13.28 -11.70 0.88
N PRO A 282 -12.36 -11.35 -0.05
CA PRO A 282 -11.07 -12.00 -0.10
C PRO A 282 -10.24 -11.66 1.13
N ASN A 283 -9.41 -12.57 1.57
CA ASN A 283 -8.41 -12.29 2.60
C ASN A 283 -7.10 -11.77 1.98
N LEU A 284 -6.16 -11.34 2.82
CA LEU A 284 -4.91 -10.75 2.34
C LEU A 284 -4.09 -11.76 1.52
N MET A 285 -4.15 -13.06 1.85
CA MET A 285 -3.50 -14.12 1.07
C MET A 285 -4.10 -14.25 -0.32
N ASP A 286 -5.44 -14.19 -0.44
CA ASP A 286 -6.14 -14.25 -1.72
C ASP A 286 -5.74 -13.06 -2.60
N MET A 287 -5.74 -11.85 -2.04
CA MET A 287 -5.36 -10.63 -2.75
C MET A 287 -3.88 -10.63 -3.14
N THR A 288 -2.99 -11.12 -2.27
CA THR A 288 -1.55 -11.27 -2.56
C THR A 288 -1.32 -12.21 -3.74
N LYS A 289 -1.95 -13.40 -3.74
CA LYS A 289 -1.85 -14.36 -4.85
C LYS A 289 -2.38 -13.76 -6.15
N ALA A 290 -3.49 -13.03 -6.07
CA ALA A 290 -4.09 -12.35 -7.19
C ALA A 290 -3.14 -11.32 -7.81
N ALA A 291 -2.61 -10.43 -6.99
CA ALA A 291 -1.68 -9.39 -7.42
C ALA A 291 -0.41 -9.99 -8.02
N LEU A 292 0.21 -10.97 -7.38
CA LEU A 292 1.39 -11.67 -7.90
C LEU A 292 1.12 -12.37 -9.24
N SER A 293 -0.03 -13.05 -9.36
CA SER A 293 -0.44 -13.71 -10.60
C SER A 293 -0.61 -12.73 -11.77
N ALA A 294 -1.20 -11.57 -11.51
CA ALA A 294 -1.40 -10.53 -12.53
C ALA A 294 -0.10 -9.80 -12.88
N LEU A 295 0.64 -9.33 -11.87
CA LEU A 295 1.85 -8.53 -12.06
C LEU A 295 3.01 -9.32 -12.69
N SER A 296 3.12 -10.63 -12.40
CA SER A 296 4.15 -11.50 -12.99
C SER A 296 3.99 -11.71 -14.50
N GLN A 297 2.85 -11.33 -15.09
CA GLN A 297 2.66 -11.34 -16.54
C GLN A 297 3.54 -10.28 -17.23
N ASN A 298 3.91 -9.20 -16.53
CA ASN A 298 4.78 -8.18 -17.10
C ASN A 298 6.25 -8.62 -17.07
N LYS A 299 6.85 -8.79 -18.25
CA LYS A 299 8.26 -9.19 -18.38
C LYS A 299 9.25 -8.13 -17.91
N ALA A 300 8.86 -6.86 -17.87
CA ALA A 300 9.67 -5.79 -17.32
C ALA A 300 9.78 -5.85 -15.79
N GLY A 301 8.93 -6.64 -15.14
CA GLY A 301 8.85 -6.78 -13.69
C GLY A 301 7.85 -5.85 -13.05
N PHE A 302 7.85 -5.79 -11.72
CA PHE A 302 6.86 -5.03 -10.96
C PHE A 302 7.38 -4.52 -9.61
N PHE A 303 6.64 -3.56 -9.07
CA PHE A 303 6.63 -3.18 -7.67
C PHE A 303 5.26 -3.54 -7.08
N LEU A 304 5.24 -4.20 -5.93
CA LEU A 304 4.03 -4.58 -5.22
C LEU A 304 4.16 -4.19 -3.75
N MET A 305 3.26 -3.34 -3.26
CA MET A 305 3.08 -3.09 -1.83
C MET A 305 1.91 -3.91 -1.31
N ILE A 306 2.10 -4.57 -0.16
CA ILE A 306 1.08 -5.37 0.53
C ILE A 306 1.01 -4.90 1.98
N GLU A 307 -0.17 -4.52 2.44
CA GLU A 307 -0.38 -3.99 3.77
C GLU A 307 -1.35 -4.83 4.60
N GLY A 308 -0.93 -5.16 5.81
CA GLY A 308 -1.80 -5.62 6.90
C GLY A 308 -2.21 -4.43 7.77
N ALA A 309 -3.22 -3.68 7.37
CA ALA A 309 -3.63 -2.43 8.00
C ALA A 309 -4.42 -2.61 9.30
N SER A 310 -5.17 -3.71 9.42
CA SER A 310 -6.06 -3.91 10.56
C SER A 310 -5.32 -4.23 11.86
N ILE A 311 -4.03 -4.56 11.80
CA ILE A 311 -3.18 -4.71 12.99
C ILE A 311 -3.21 -3.42 13.82
N ASP A 312 -2.91 -2.29 13.18
CA ASP A 312 -2.93 -0.95 13.80
C ASP A 312 -4.32 -0.58 14.30
N LYS A 313 -5.34 -0.73 13.44
CA LYS A 313 -6.72 -0.35 13.74
C LYS A 313 -7.26 -1.06 14.99
N GLU A 314 -6.94 -2.32 15.17
CA GLU A 314 -7.37 -3.09 16.32
C GLU A 314 -6.52 -2.81 17.57
N LEU A 315 -5.20 -2.51 17.40
CA LEU A 315 -4.37 -2.06 18.52
C LEU A 315 -4.81 -0.70 19.05
N HIS A 316 -5.28 0.23 18.20
CA HIS A 316 -5.90 1.48 18.63
C HIS A 316 -7.13 1.28 19.52
N LYS A 317 -7.89 0.21 19.28
CA LYS A 317 -9.06 -0.18 20.10
C LYS A 317 -8.68 -1.02 21.32
N MET A 318 -7.39 -1.33 21.49
CA MET A 318 -6.88 -2.26 22.50
C MET A 318 -7.43 -3.70 22.34
N ASP A 319 -7.88 -4.05 21.13
CA ASP A 319 -8.34 -5.40 20.80
C ASP A 319 -7.13 -6.25 20.34
N TRP A 320 -6.38 -6.73 21.31
CA TRP A 320 -5.20 -7.53 21.07
C TRP A 320 -5.52 -8.85 20.34
N GLN A 321 -6.71 -9.41 20.55
CA GLN A 321 -7.10 -10.67 19.94
C GLN A 321 -7.26 -10.48 18.42
N ARG A 322 -8.05 -9.50 17.97
CA ARG A 322 -8.23 -9.20 16.55
C ARG A 322 -6.91 -8.79 15.92
N ALA A 323 -6.15 -7.91 16.56
CA ALA A 323 -4.82 -7.50 16.08
C ALA A 323 -3.86 -8.70 15.88
N SER A 324 -3.90 -9.69 16.78
CA SER A 324 -3.08 -10.90 16.66
C SER A 324 -3.49 -11.75 15.45
N TYR A 325 -4.79 -11.90 15.19
CA TYR A 325 -5.27 -12.63 14.03
C TYR A 325 -4.95 -11.92 12.71
N ASP A 326 -5.04 -10.60 12.65
CA ASP A 326 -4.62 -9.82 11.49
C ASP A 326 -3.09 -9.87 11.29
N THR A 327 -2.30 -9.94 12.37
CA THR A 327 -0.85 -10.20 12.26
C THR A 327 -0.57 -11.60 11.71
N ILE A 328 -1.37 -12.62 12.07
CA ILE A 328 -1.27 -13.98 11.51
C ILE A 328 -1.65 -13.98 10.02
N GLU A 329 -2.69 -13.24 9.64
CA GLU A 329 -3.07 -13.07 8.23
C GLU A 329 -1.92 -12.45 7.43
N PHE A 330 -1.33 -11.38 7.95
CA PHE A 330 -0.18 -10.71 7.36
C PHE A 330 1.02 -11.65 7.21
N ASP A 331 1.36 -12.40 8.26
CA ASP A 331 2.46 -13.38 8.23
C ASP A 331 2.26 -14.44 7.14
N LYS A 332 1.03 -14.92 6.94
CA LYS A 332 0.71 -15.86 5.86
C LYS A 332 0.91 -15.22 4.48
N ALA A 333 0.58 -13.92 4.33
CA ALA A 333 0.83 -13.19 3.09
C ALA A 333 2.34 -13.02 2.84
N VAL A 334 3.13 -12.81 3.89
CA VAL A 334 4.62 -12.84 3.83
C VAL A 334 5.10 -14.19 3.30
N GLY A 335 4.55 -15.30 3.80
CA GLY A 335 4.89 -16.65 3.31
C GLY A 335 4.66 -16.82 1.81
N ILE A 336 3.52 -16.35 1.31
CA ILE A 336 3.19 -16.37 -0.13
C ILE A 336 4.20 -15.54 -0.94
N ALA A 337 4.55 -14.35 -0.45
CA ALA A 337 5.51 -13.48 -1.13
C ALA A 337 6.92 -14.10 -1.15
N ARG A 338 7.35 -14.75 -0.06
CA ARG A 338 8.62 -15.49 0.01
C ARG A 338 8.66 -16.67 -0.95
N GLU A 339 7.59 -17.45 -1.00
CA GLU A 339 7.50 -18.60 -1.91
C GLU A 339 7.54 -18.18 -3.38
N PHE A 340 7.01 -17.01 -3.70
CA PHE A 340 7.07 -16.44 -5.05
C PHE A 340 8.47 -15.93 -5.42
N ALA A 341 9.21 -15.32 -4.49
CA ALA A 341 10.51 -14.68 -4.72
C ALA A 341 11.64 -15.68 -4.94
#